data_4694f7de9721f894f3971f53539ed076
#
_entry.id   4694f7de9721f894f3971f53539ed076
#
_cell.length_a   1.000
_cell.length_b   1.000
_cell.length_c   1.000
_cell.angle_alpha   90.00
_cell.angle_beta   90.00
_cell.angle_gamma   90.00
#
_symmetry.space_group_name_H-M   'P 1'
#
loop_
_entity.id
_entity.type
_entity.pdbx_description
1 polymer ?
#
loop_
_entity_poly.entity_id
_entity_poly.type
_entity_poly.pdbx_seq_one_letter_code
_entity_poly.pdbx_strand_id
1 'polypeptide(L)'
;VSEESKKYSEKLKMSWPHTSKTIKPSGTVSKLFGLTEGVHLPSMAWYLRWVQFSINDPLVEEYRKNGYPCRELKQYKNTVIVGFPTCPVISELGLGDKLVTASEATMEEQYKWLMLLEKYWLIGTDEKGNPFKEDRSGQVR
;
A
#
# COMPACT_ATOMS: atom_id res chain seq x y z
N VAL A 1 13.91 17.43 1.96
CA VAL A 1 14.65 16.14 2.01
C VAL A 1 15.84 16.19 1.07
N SER A 2 15.68 16.45 -0.23
CA SER A 2 16.78 16.40 -1.20
C SER A 2 17.90 17.40 -0.91
N GLU A 3 17.54 18.63 -0.53
CA GLU A 3 18.50 19.67 -0.19
C GLU A 3 19.32 19.33 1.06
N GLU A 4 18.66 18.84 2.12
CA GLU A 4 19.37 18.41 3.33
C GLU A 4 20.23 17.17 3.10
N SER A 5 19.77 16.24 2.28
CA SER A 5 20.56 15.09 1.87
C SER A 5 21.83 15.50 1.13
N LYS A 6 21.75 16.51 0.25
CA LYS A 6 22.90 17.06 -0.46
C LYS A 6 23.90 17.70 0.50
N LYS A 7 23.44 18.61 1.36
CA LYS A 7 24.30 19.26 2.38
C LYS A 7 25.01 18.24 3.27
N TYR A 8 24.29 17.19 3.67
CA TYR A 8 24.86 16.14 4.52
C TYR A 8 25.90 15.30 3.78
N SER A 9 25.64 14.97 2.52
CA SER A 9 26.62 14.26 1.68
C SER A 9 27.89 15.07 1.47
N GLU A 10 27.78 16.37 1.22
CA GLU A 10 28.92 17.29 1.09
C GLU A 10 29.73 17.34 2.39
N LYS A 11 29.05 17.41 3.55
CA LYS A 11 29.73 17.36 4.87
C LYS A 11 30.51 16.07 5.08
N LEU A 12 29.98 14.94 4.62
CA LEU A 12 30.62 13.64 4.71
C LEU A 12 31.63 13.36 3.60
N LYS A 13 31.82 14.30 2.66
CA LYS A 13 32.65 14.12 1.45
C LYS A 13 32.27 12.87 0.65
N MET A 14 30.98 12.59 0.56
CA MET A 14 30.40 11.48 -0.19
C MET A 14 29.64 12.01 -1.42
N SER A 15 29.51 11.17 -2.43
CA SER A 15 28.63 11.46 -3.56
C SER A 15 27.20 11.59 -3.10
N TRP A 16 26.46 12.54 -3.65
CA TRP A 16 25.04 12.65 -3.40
C TRP A 16 24.29 11.40 -3.89
N PRO A 17 23.39 10.82 -3.09
CA PRO A 17 22.62 9.64 -3.51
C PRO A 17 21.79 9.94 -4.75
N HIS A 18 21.88 9.09 -5.76
CA HIS A 18 21.10 9.24 -7.00
C HIS A 18 19.59 9.20 -6.72
N THR A 19 19.16 8.40 -5.76
CA THR A 19 17.76 8.27 -5.36
C THR A 19 17.63 8.49 -3.85
N SER A 20 16.99 9.58 -3.45
CA SER A 20 16.78 9.94 -2.04
C SER A 20 15.35 9.65 -1.54
N LYS A 21 14.45 9.28 -2.42
CA LYS A 21 13.03 9.02 -2.12
C LYS A 21 12.57 7.75 -2.83
N THR A 22 11.64 7.05 -2.21
CA THR A 22 10.99 5.88 -2.82
C THR A 22 9.54 5.78 -2.38
N ILE A 23 8.70 5.26 -3.26
CA ILE A 23 7.31 4.91 -2.94
C ILE A 23 7.29 3.44 -2.56
N LYS A 24 6.76 3.15 -1.39
CA LYS A 24 6.57 1.77 -0.91
C LYS A 24 5.09 1.47 -0.75
N PRO A 25 4.65 0.22 -0.99
CA PRO A 25 3.30 -0.19 -0.66
C PRO A 25 3.12 -0.12 0.86
N SER A 26 2.02 0.52 1.30
CA SER A 26 1.69 0.62 2.71
C SER A 26 0.79 -0.55 3.11
N GLY A 27 1.36 -1.62 3.66
CA GLY A 27 0.60 -2.81 4.07
C GLY A 27 -0.17 -2.64 5.38
N THR A 28 0.33 -1.86 6.31
CA THR A 28 -0.24 -1.72 7.67
C THR A 28 -0.84 -0.34 7.90
N VAL A 29 -0.06 0.72 7.68
CA VAL A 29 -0.47 2.10 7.98
C VAL A 29 -1.68 2.53 7.15
N SER A 30 -1.76 2.15 5.88
CA SER A 30 -2.94 2.43 5.04
C SER A 30 -4.24 1.90 5.65
N LYS A 31 -4.18 0.77 6.35
CA LYS A 31 -5.36 0.16 6.98
C LYS A 31 -5.86 0.90 8.20
N LEU A 32 -5.02 1.63 8.91
CA LEU A 32 -5.43 2.51 10.00
C LEU A 32 -6.34 3.64 9.49
N PHE A 33 -6.20 4.01 8.24
CA PHE A 33 -7.00 5.06 7.59
C PHE A 33 -8.09 4.51 6.66
N GLY A 34 -8.36 3.21 6.69
CA GLY A 34 -9.35 2.57 5.82
C GLY A 34 -8.97 2.57 4.33
N LEU A 35 -7.69 2.77 4.00
CA LEU A 35 -7.22 2.84 2.62
C LEU A 35 -6.73 1.48 2.10
N THR A 36 -6.69 1.34 0.79
CA THR A 36 -6.07 0.19 0.11
C THR A 36 -4.56 0.17 0.27
N GLU A 37 -3.95 -1.00 0.14
CA GLU A 37 -2.49 -1.15 0.18
C GLU A 37 -1.83 -0.66 -1.11
N GLY A 38 -0.79 0.14 -0.95
CA GLY A 38 0.14 0.49 -2.03
C GLY A 38 -0.48 1.23 -3.20
N VAL A 39 0.27 1.25 -4.28
CA VAL A 39 -0.08 1.92 -5.54
C VAL A 39 -0.38 0.94 -6.68
N HIS A 40 -0.38 -0.35 -6.41
CA HIS A 40 -0.73 -1.41 -7.36
C HIS A 40 -2.25 -1.64 -7.41
N LEU A 41 -2.69 -2.35 -8.43
CA LEU A 41 -4.08 -2.79 -8.50
C LEU A 41 -4.43 -3.70 -7.33
N PRO A 42 -5.66 -3.64 -6.79
CA PRO A 42 -6.11 -4.53 -5.73
C PRO A 42 -5.99 -6.00 -6.17
N SER A 43 -5.55 -6.86 -5.27
CA SER A 43 -5.44 -8.30 -5.58
C SER A 43 -6.80 -8.98 -5.70
N MET A 44 -7.77 -8.54 -4.93
CA MET A 44 -9.14 -9.11 -4.89
C MET A 44 -10.16 -8.02 -4.58
N ALA A 45 -11.39 -8.19 -5.10
CA ALA A 45 -12.52 -7.31 -4.82
C ALA A 45 -13.01 -7.44 -3.36
N TRP A 46 -13.00 -8.65 -2.83
CA TRP A 46 -13.38 -8.98 -1.46
C TRP A 46 -12.41 -10.02 -0.90
N TYR A 47 -11.99 -9.86 0.34
CA TYR A 47 -11.11 -10.83 1.00
C TYR A 47 -11.25 -10.78 2.52
N LEU A 48 -10.83 -11.86 3.17
CA LEU A 48 -10.66 -11.90 4.61
C LEU A 48 -9.23 -11.47 4.96
N ARG A 49 -9.11 -10.35 5.65
CA ARG A 49 -7.85 -9.90 6.20
C ARG A 49 -7.61 -10.58 7.54
N TRP A 50 -6.60 -11.39 7.62
CA TRP A 50 -6.22 -12.08 8.84
C TRP A 50 -5.28 -11.21 9.68
N VAL A 51 -5.69 -10.91 10.90
CA VAL A 51 -4.92 -10.13 11.87
C VAL A 51 -4.55 -11.02 13.04
N GLN A 52 -3.30 -10.93 13.49
CA GLN A 52 -2.78 -11.74 14.60
C GLN A 52 -3.07 -11.07 15.94
N PHE A 53 -3.52 -11.88 16.88
CA PHE A 53 -3.75 -11.51 18.28
C PHE A 53 -3.09 -12.53 19.20
N SER A 54 -2.80 -12.12 20.44
CA SER A 54 -2.48 -13.08 21.50
C SER A 54 -3.74 -13.90 21.83
N ILE A 55 -3.58 -15.18 22.13
CA ILE A 55 -4.71 -16.03 22.55
C ILE A 55 -5.42 -15.50 23.82
N ASN A 56 -4.67 -14.76 24.65
CA ASN A 56 -5.18 -14.17 25.89
C ASN A 56 -5.72 -12.75 25.70
N ASP A 57 -5.80 -12.26 24.46
CA ASP A 57 -6.36 -10.93 24.19
C ASP A 57 -7.88 -10.97 24.37
N PRO A 58 -8.46 -10.11 25.24
CA PRO A 58 -9.91 -10.10 25.52
C PRO A 58 -10.74 -9.81 24.25
N LEU A 59 -10.20 -9.11 23.26
CA LEU A 59 -10.87 -8.84 21.99
C LEU A 59 -11.13 -10.11 21.19
N VAL A 60 -10.30 -11.15 21.35
CA VAL A 60 -10.49 -12.41 20.62
C VAL A 60 -11.84 -13.08 20.97
N GLU A 61 -12.19 -13.08 22.26
CA GLU A 61 -13.49 -13.62 22.71
C GLU A 61 -14.66 -12.78 22.20
N GLU A 62 -14.51 -11.47 22.16
CA GLU A 62 -15.53 -10.57 21.61
C GLU A 62 -15.74 -10.83 20.10
N TYR A 63 -14.66 -10.97 19.33
CA TYR A 63 -14.75 -11.30 17.91
C TYR A 63 -15.39 -12.67 17.66
N ARG A 64 -15.07 -13.68 18.47
CA ARG A 64 -15.74 -15.00 18.39
C ARG A 64 -17.23 -14.90 18.64
N LYS A 65 -17.66 -14.17 19.66
CA LYS A 65 -19.09 -13.94 19.96
C LYS A 65 -19.82 -13.23 18.84
N ASN A 66 -19.13 -12.31 18.16
CA ASN A 66 -19.66 -11.58 17.01
C ASN A 66 -19.58 -12.35 15.68
N GLY A 67 -19.15 -13.62 15.69
CA GLY A 67 -19.13 -14.48 14.51
C GLY A 67 -17.95 -14.29 13.56
N TYR A 68 -16.91 -13.56 13.96
CA TYR A 68 -15.70 -13.46 13.14
C TYR A 68 -14.95 -14.80 13.12
N PRO A 69 -14.45 -15.24 11.95
CA PRO A 69 -13.66 -16.46 11.85
C PRO A 69 -12.34 -16.31 12.60
N CYS A 70 -12.11 -17.18 13.58
CA CYS A 70 -10.90 -17.22 14.38
C CYS A 70 -10.18 -18.55 14.16
N ARG A 71 -8.88 -18.53 13.98
CA ARG A 71 -8.04 -19.73 13.81
C ARG A 71 -6.77 -19.63 14.67
N GLU A 72 -6.45 -20.70 15.36
CA GLU A 72 -5.18 -20.82 16.07
C GLU A 72 -4.05 -21.18 15.08
N LEU A 73 -2.92 -20.51 15.21
CA LEU A 73 -1.74 -20.79 14.39
C LEU A 73 -0.92 -21.90 15.06
N LYS A 74 -0.88 -23.08 14.44
CA LYS A 74 -0.08 -24.22 14.93
C LYS A 74 1.42 -23.91 15.00
N GLN A 75 1.92 -23.03 14.15
CA GLN A 75 3.33 -22.67 14.05
C GLN A 75 3.78 -21.65 15.12
N TYR A 76 2.84 -20.85 15.64
CA TYR A 76 3.11 -19.83 16.64
C TYR A 76 2.25 -20.09 17.87
N LYS A 77 2.89 -20.59 18.92
CA LYS A 77 2.21 -20.83 20.21
C LYS A 77 1.59 -19.55 20.73
N ASN A 78 0.40 -19.65 21.29
CA ASN A 78 -0.35 -18.53 21.86
C ASN A 78 -0.77 -17.44 20.87
N THR A 79 -0.90 -17.77 19.58
CA THR A 79 -1.32 -16.82 18.56
C THR A 79 -2.62 -17.28 17.90
N VAL A 80 -3.58 -16.38 17.84
CA VAL A 80 -4.84 -16.53 17.13
C VAL A 80 -4.90 -15.51 15.99
N ILE A 81 -5.39 -15.92 14.84
CA ILE A 81 -5.72 -15.00 13.75
C ILE A 81 -7.23 -14.84 13.64
N VAL A 82 -7.67 -13.60 13.50
CA VAL A 82 -9.07 -13.22 13.29
C VAL A 82 -9.22 -12.69 11.88
N GLY A 83 -10.22 -13.17 11.15
CA GLY A 83 -10.50 -12.77 9.77
C GLY A 83 -11.52 -11.63 9.72
N PHE A 84 -11.11 -10.49 9.17
CA PHE A 84 -12.00 -9.34 8.96
C PHE A 84 -12.38 -9.23 7.49
N PRO A 85 -13.67 -9.19 7.16
CA PRO A 85 -14.12 -8.90 5.80
C PRO A 85 -13.59 -7.54 5.36
N THR A 86 -12.94 -7.48 4.22
CA THR A 86 -12.29 -6.25 3.72
C THR A 86 -12.52 -6.13 2.22
N CYS A 87 -12.71 -4.92 1.74
CA CYS A 87 -12.74 -4.60 0.33
C CYS A 87 -11.87 -3.36 0.04
N PRO A 88 -11.46 -3.13 -1.21
CA PRO A 88 -10.81 -1.89 -1.62
C PRO A 88 -11.74 -0.69 -1.41
N VAL A 89 -11.17 0.46 -1.03
CA VAL A 89 -11.93 1.72 -0.82
C VAL A 89 -12.77 2.11 -2.03
N ILE A 90 -12.31 1.81 -3.24
CA ILE A 90 -13.07 2.09 -4.47
C ILE A 90 -14.44 1.40 -4.49
N SER A 91 -14.56 0.21 -3.86
CA SER A 91 -15.85 -0.49 -3.71
C SER A 91 -16.78 0.25 -2.74
N GLU A 92 -16.25 0.81 -1.67
CA GLU A 92 -17.00 1.60 -0.69
C GLU A 92 -17.50 2.93 -1.28
N LEU A 93 -16.75 3.47 -2.25
CA LEU A 93 -17.14 4.68 -2.99
C LEU A 93 -18.21 4.44 -4.07
N GLY A 94 -18.79 3.25 -4.14
CA GLY A 94 -19.83 2.90 -5.11
C GLY A 94 -19.29 2.65 -6.52
N LEU A 95 -17.99 2.43 -6.67
CA LEU A 95 -17.33 2.14 -7.93
C LEU A 95 -16.88 0.67 -8.05
N GLY A 96 -17.42 -0.20 -7.22
CA GLY A 96 -17.06 -1.62 -7.18
C GLY A 96 -17.22 -2.35 -8.52
N ASP A 97 -18.24 -1.99 -9.29
CA ASP A 97 -18.49 -2.57 -10.62
C ASP A 97 -17.41 -2.20 -11.65
N LYS A 98 -16.62 -1.16 -11.37
CA LYS A 98 -15.51 -0.70 -12.22
C LYS A 98 -14.15 -1.14 -11.67
N LEU A 99 -14.15 -1.89 -10.60
CA LEU A 99 -12.92 -2.39 -10.00
C LEU A 99 -12.30 -3.45 -10.91
N VAL A 100 -11.05 -3.20 -11.30
CA VAL A 100 -10.21 -4.19 -11.98
C VAL A 100 -9.18 -4.70 -10.98
N THR A 101 -9.19 -5.99 -10.72
CA THR A 101 -8.20 -6.62 -9.84
C THR A 101 -6.92 -6.97 -10.61
N ALA A 102 -5.82 -7.16 -9.88
CA ALA A 102 -4.54 -7.50 -10.50
C ALA A 102 -4.58 -8.83 -11.28
N SER A 103 -5.47 -9.75 -10.90
CA SER A 103 -5.66 -11.04 -11.59
C SER A 103 -6.53 -10.95 -12.85
N GLU A 104 -7.39 -9.94 -12.93
CA GLU A 104 -8.29 -9.71 -14.07
C GLU A 104 -7.69 -8.74 -15.08
N ALA A 105 -6.80 -7.86 -14.61
CA ALA A 105 -6.16 -6.84 -15.44
C ALA A 105 -5.33 -7.48 -16.56
N THR A 106 -5.55 -7.01 -17.77
CA THR A 106 -4.68 -7.32 -18.90
C THR A 106 -3.28 -6.73 -18.70
N MET A 107 -2.29 -7.26 -19.41
CA MET A 107 -0.93 -6.71 -19.39
C MET A 107 -0.90 -5.23 -19.79
N GLU A 108 -1.74 -4.84 -20.74
CA GLU A 108 -1.86 -3.45 -21.21
C GLU A 108 -2.41 -2.52 -20.13
N GLU A 109 -3.43 -2.96 -19.38
CA GLU A 109 -4.00 -2.18 -18.27
C GLU A 109 -2.99 -2.02 -17.14
N GLN A 110 -2.26 -3.07 -16.78
CA GLN A 110 -1.19 -2.98 -15.77
C GLN A 110 -0.09 -2.03 -16.20
N TYR A 111 0.30 -2.05 -17.48
CA TYR A 111 1.30 -1.15 -18.03
C TYR A 111 0.79 0.31 -18.04
N LYS A 112 -0.44 0.55 -18.44
CA LYS A 112 -1.07 1.89 -18.37
C LYS A 112 -1.11 2.40 -16.94
N TRP A 113 -1.39 1.55 -15.97
CA TRP A 113 -1.36 1.91 -14.55
C TRP A 113 0.03 2.37 -14.10
N LEU A 114 1.07 1.64 -14.46
CA LEU A 114 2.45 2.03 -14.17
C LEU A 114 2.83 3.35 -14.83
N MET A 115 2.44 3.57 -16.08
CA MET A 115 2.67 4.83 -16.78
C MET A 115 1.98 6.02 -16.10
N LEU A 116 0.77 5.84 -15.58
CA LEU A 116 0.07 6.89 -14.83
C LEU A 116 0.83 7.24 -13.55
N LEU A 117 1.32 6.24 -12.81
CA LEU A 117 2.13 6.44 -11.61
C LEU A 117 3.45 7.15 -11.93
N GLU A 118 4.13 6.74 -12.98
CA GLU A 118 5.35 7.39 -13.42
C GLU A 118 5.10 8.86 -13.77
N LYS A 119 4.12 9.11 -14.61
CA LYS A 119 3.80 10.46 -15.11
C LYS A 119 3.37 11.42 -14.00
N TYR A 120 2.44 11.01 -13.14
CA TYR A 120 1.78 11.92 -12.21
C TYR A 120 2.37 11.88 -10.79
N TRP A 121 3.05 10.81 -10.42
CA TRP A 121 3.59 10.67 -9.09
C TRP A 121 5.12 10.75 -9.04
N LEU A 122 5.82 10.01 -9.88
CA LEU A 122 7.29 9.99 -9.88
C LEU A 122 7.85 11.26 -10.52
N ILE A 123 7.47 11.54 -11.75
CA ILE A 123 7.89 12.75 -12.48
C ILE A 123 7.09 13.93 -11.94
N GLY A 124 5.79 13.77 -11.86
CA GLY A 124 4.86 14.82 -11.52
C GLY A 124 4.69 15.85 -12.65
N THR A 125 3.61 16.60 -12.58
CA THR A 125 3.30 17.67 -13.55
C THR A 125 2.91 18.94 -12.81
N ASP A 126 3.19 20.09 -13.41
CA ASP A 126 2.67 21.38 -12.97
C ASP A 126 1.15 21.50 -13.27
N GLU A 127 0.55 22.61 -12.87
CA GLU A 127 -0.88 22.89 -13.10
C GLU A 127 -1.26 22.91 -14.61
N LYS A 128 -0.29 23.10 -15.48
CA LYS A 128 -0.45 23.11 -16.95
C LYS A 128 -0.21 21.74 -17.58
N GLY A 129 0.11 20.72 -16.78
CA GLY A 129 0.39 19.37 -17.23
C GLY A 129 1.80 19.15 -17.80
N ASN A 130 2.72 20.10 -17.66
CA ASN A 130 4.10 19.92 -18.05
C ASN A 130 4.87 19.13 -16.99
N PRO A 131 5.76 18.20 -17.38
CA PRO A 131 6.58 17.48 -16.41
C PRO A 131 7.49 18.45 -15.65
N PHE A 132 7.68 18.21 -14.36
CA PHE A 132 8.65 18.96 -13.57
C PHE A 132 10.06 18.72 -14.11
N LYS A 133 10.84 19.80 -14.24
CA LYS A 133 12.23 19.73 -14.72
C LYS A 133 13.20 19.17 -13.68
N GLU A 134 12.83 19.22 -12.40
CA GLU A 134 13.64 18.67 -11.33
C GLU A 134 13.35 17.18 -11.16
N ASP A 135 14.42 16.43 -11.01
CA ASP A 135 14.34 15.01 -10.71
C ASP A 135 13.62 14.79 -9.35
N ARG A 136 12.33 14.54 -9.40
CA ARG A 136 11.53 14.12 -8.26
C ARG A 136 11.59 12.60 -8.10
N SER A 137 12.60 11.97 -8.69
CA SER A 137 12.76 10.53 -8.79
C SER A 137 12.43 9.82 -7.48
N GLY A 138 11.32 9.15 -7.50
CA GLY A 138 10.98 8.11 -6.57
C GLY A 138 10.96 6.80 -7.36
N GLN A 139 11.41 5.72 -6.77
CA GLN A 139 11.21 4.39 -7.33
C GLN A 139 9.89 3.82 -6.83
N VAL A 140 9.11 3.20 -7.70
CA VAL A 140 8.02 2.32 -7.33
C VAL A 140 8.60 0.93 -7.09
N ARG A 141 8.42 0.41 -5.90
CA ARG A 141 8.76 -0.97 -5.55
C ARG A 141 7.51 -1.71 -5.10
#